data_4d516a09b65064e3369e7acd6bc44e37
#
_entry.id   4d516a09b65064e3369e7acd6bc44e37
#
_cell.length_a   1.000
_cell.length_b   1.000
_cell.length_c   1.000
_cell.angle_alpha   90.00
_cell.angle_beta   90.00
_cell.angle_gamma   90.00
#
_symmetry.space_group_name_H-M   'P 1'
#
loop_
_entity.id
_entity.type
_entity.pdbx_description
1 polymer ?
#
loop_
_entity_poly.entity_id
_entity_poly.type
_entity_poly.pdbx_seq_one_letter_code
_entity_poly.pdbx_strand_id
1 'polypeptide(L)'
;MALLAIGGLSSCEAAPQLVYNGDTLAWNTDWKRTQCGTLDISKNIIEVSGIACSRVTPGYIWMQSDERSNYIIATDEKGAERACKVKFPKSIRWDWEDLSGGVYEDKNYLFIGAFGDNEETDGNYSVIYLEEPAIDPVNTPEITLTPGNIKFVYPDGKKHNCEALMYDNLTQTIFIITKVYYNVCQVFSMPFRLDYGDETQTLEYICDLGVRSDLGYSEKNQPYKGFHLVTGADISPDGKYILIKNHNNIVATYSWILYWERQDGESVADALKRQPQPLKCYSYEWQGEAICWLDNNTFYTTSDADDGNPPIYKYTRKWPEGINDPIVNDQMVNRLIMLGTTLFVRSAEGLYTLDGRKVE
;
A
#
# COMPACT_ATOMS: atom_id res chain seq x y z
N MET A 1 -25.00 11.36 -25.14
CA MET A 1 -24.89 10.15 -25.94
C MET A 1 -23.96 10.42 -27.12
N ALA A 2 -22.70 10.13 -27.00
CA ALA A 2 -21.75 10.04 -28.11
C ALA A 2 -20.65 9.08 -27.64
N LEU A 3 -20.76 7.81 -28.06
CA LEU A 3 -19.69 6.81 -27.97
C LEU A 3 -18.54 7.28 -28.85
N LEU A 4 -17.45 7.74 -28.26
CA LEU A 4 -16.18 7.82 -28.94
C LEU A 4 -15.47 6.47 -28.75
N ALA A 5 -15.49 5.66 -29.80
CA ALA A 5 -14.62 4.49 -29.91
C ALA A 5 -13.17 4.97 -29.92
N ILE A 6 -12.46 4.80 -28.82
CA ILE A 6 -11.02 5.04 -28.76
C ILE A 6 -10.34 3.81 -29.39
N GLY A 7 -10.08 3.94 -30.69
CA GLY A 7 -9.20 3.02 -31.42
C GLY A 7 -7.83 2.98 -30.77
N GLY A 8 -7.21 1.78 -30.79
CA GLY A 8 -5.94 1.51 -30.14
C GLY A 8 -4.85 2.53 -30.41
N LEU A 9 -4.45 3.24 -29.38
CA LEU A 9 -3.27 4.08 -29.36
C LEU A 9 -2.07 3.21 -28.96
N SER A 10 -1.40 2.65 -29.93
CA SER A 10 0.00 2.27 -29.80
C SER A 10 0.87 3.49 -30.08
N SER A 11 0.85 4.47 -29.21
CA SER A 11 1.88 5.50 -29.16
C SER A 11 2.54 5.38 -27.79
N CYS A 12 3.87 5.28 -27.77
CA CYS A 12 4.67 5.55 -26.58
C CYS A 12 4.41 7.03 -26.21
N GLU A 13 3.35 7.31 -25.49
CA GLU A 13 3.27 8.57 -24.78
C GLU A 13 4.47 8.62 -23.84
N ALA A 14 5.21 9.71 -23.89
CA ALA A 14 6.34 9.92 -23.00
C ALA A 14 5.80 9.86 -21.54
N ALA A 15 6.50 9.11 -20.69
CA ALA A 15 6.16 9.08 -19.28
C ALA A 15 6.10 10.51 -18.71
N PRO A 16 5.15 10.83 -17.84
CA PRO A 16 5.03 12.16 -17.26
C PRO A 16 6.31 12.54 -16.51
N GLN A 17 6.63 13.81 -16.51
CA GLN A 17 7.71 14.31 -15.68
C GLN A 17 7.19 14.52 -14.27
N LEU A 18 7.73 13.79 -13.31
CA LEU A 18 7.43 13.96 -11.90
C LEU A 18 8.51 14.80 -11.22
N VAL A 19 8.07 15.61 -10.27
CA VAL A 19 8.92 16.50 -9.47
C VAL A 19 8.62 16.27 -8.00
N TYR A 20 9.65 16.22 -7.17
CA TYR A 20 9.53 16.13 -5.72
C TYR A 20 10.37 17.25 -5.08
N ASN A 21 9.71 18.12 -4.30
CA ASN A 21 10.34 19.28 -3.66
C ASN A 21 11.18 20.15 -4.63
N GLY A 22 10.73 20.26 -5.90
CA GLY A 22 11.38 21.07 -6.92
C GLY A 22 12.37 20.34 -7.84
N ASP A 23 12.73 19.10 -7.50
CA ASP A 23 13.68 18.31 -8.29
C ASP A 23 12.97 17.26 -9.15
N THR A 24 13.40 17.13 -10.40
CA THR A 24 12.88 16.12 -11.33
C THR A 24 13.29 14.72 -10.89
N LEU A 25 12.33 13.82 -10.86
CA LEU A 25 12.53 12.43 -10.45
C LEU A 25 12.97 11.56 -11.64
N ALA A 26 13.90 10.65 -11.39
CA ALA A 26 14.28 9.60 -12.32
C ALA A 26 13.42 8.35 -12.10
N TRP A 27 12.90 7.77 -13.20
CA TRP A 27 12.10 6.57 -13.14
C TRP A 27 12.93 5.34 -12.75
N ASN A 28 12.45 4.60 -11.76
CA ASN A 28 12.99 3.29 -11.41
C ASN A 28 12.46 2.24 -12.41
N THR A 29 13.37 1.44 -12.99
CA THR A 29 13.05 0.42 -14.00
C THR A 29 13.15 -1.01 -13.48
N ASP A 30 13.45 -1.19 -12.19
CA ASP A 30 13.79 -2.48 -11.59
C ASP A 30 12.56 -3.35 -11.28
N TRP A 31 11.39 -2.90 -11.67
CA TRP A 31 10.13 -3.59 -11.40
C TRP A 31 9.46 -4.05 -12.69
N LYS A 32 8.84 -5.24 -12.61
CA LYS A 32 7.98 -5.80 -13.65
C LYS A 32 6.56 -5.87 -13.12
N ARG A 33 5.63 -5.24 -13.82
CA ARG A 33 4.20 -5.37 -13.57
C ARG A 33 3.59 -6.48 -14.42
N THR A 34 2.73 -7.29 -13.82
CA THR A 34 1.95 -8.33 -14.49
C THR A 34 0.53 -8.31 -13.94
N GLN A 35 -0.47 -8.31 -14.77
CA GLN A 35 -1.84 -8.57 -14.31
C GLN A 35 -1.93 -10.05 -13.92
N CYS A 36 -2.17 -10.33 -12.64
CA CYS A 36 -2.28 -11.69 -12.13
C CYS A 36 -3.73 -12.13 -11.95
N GLY A 37 -4.66 -11.19 -11.85
CA GLY A 37 -6.08 -11.47 -11.66
C GLY A 37 -6.97 -10.30 -12.06
N THR A 38 -8.24 -10.49 -11.81
CA THR A 38 -9.30 -9.48 -11.96
C THR A 38 -10.33 -9.72 -10.86
N LEU A 39 -10.61 -8.70 -10.07
CA LEU A 39 -11.56 -8.82 -8.98
C LEU A 39 -12.99 -8.91 -9.53
N ASP A 40 -13.69 -10.00 -9.24
CA ASP A 40 -15.11 -10.13 -9.54
C ASP A 40 -15.93 -9.40 -8.46
N ILE A 41 -16.31 -8.15 -8.75
CA ILE A 41 -17.04 -7.29 -7.80
C ILE A 41 -18.43 -7.86 -7.46
N SER A 42 -19.03 -8.67 -8.33
CA SER A 42 -20.33 -9.30 -8.06
C SER A 42 -20.27 -10.34 -6.94
N LYS A 43 -19.10 -10.91 -6.66
CA LYS A 43 -18.87 -11.93 -5.64
C LYS A 43 -18.07 -11.44 -4.45
N ASN A 44 -17.32 -10.37 -4.63
CA ASN A 44 -16.37 -9.86 -3.65
C ASN A 44 -16.84 -8.54 -3.05
N ILE A 45 -16.20 -7.47 -3.41
CA ILE A 45 -16.37 -6.14 -2.84
C ILE A 45 -16.21 -5.11 -3.97
N ILE A 46 -16.98 -4.06 -3.94
CA ILE A 46 -16.90 -2.93 -4.88
C ILE A 46 -16.07 -1.80 -4.26
N GLU A 47 -15.56 -0.90 -5.07
CA GLU A 47 -14.83 0.29 -4.64
C GLU A 47 -13.72 -0.04 -3.63
N VAL A 48 -12.77 -0.88 -4.10
CA VAL A 48 -11.65 -1.32 -3.25
C VAL A 48 -10.69 -0.17 -3.05
N SER A 49 -10.61 0.31 -1.81
CA SER A 49 -9.73 1.40 -1.40
C SER A 49 -8.44 0.89 -0.72
N GLY A 50 -8.49 -0.15 0.10
CA GLY A 50 -7.32 -0.69 0.78
C GLY A 50 -7.16 -2.21 0.64
N ILE A 51 -5.90 -2.66 0.59
CA ILE A 51 -5.53 -4.08 0.57
C ILE A 51 -4.37 -4.39 1.51
N ALA A 52 -4.33 -5.63 2.03
CA ALA A 52 -3.19 -6.15 2.80
C ALA A 52 -2.98 -7.64 2.49
N CYS A 53 -1.74 -8.05 2.23
CA CYS A 53 -1.42 -9.47 2.07
C CYS A 53 -1.55 -10.20 3.41
N SER A 54 -2.24 -11.34 3.41
CA SER A 54 -2.35 -12.17 4.60
C SER A 54 -0.99 -12.73 5.02
N ARG A 55 -0.64 -12.52 6.27
CA ARG A 55 0.58 -13.07 6.90
C ARG A 55 0.28 -14.37 7.64
N VAL A 56 -0.97 -14.58 8.07
CA VAL A 56 -1.43 -15.79 8.77
C VAL A 56 -1.74 -16.90 7.79
N THR A 57 -2.35 -16.57 6.65
CA THR A 57 -2.70 -17.54 5.60
C THR A 57 -2.14 -17.07 4.25
N PRO A 58 -0.86 -17.36 3.94
CA PRO A 58 -0.22 -16.91 2.70
C PRO A 58 -0.99 -17.30 1.44
N GLY A 59 -0.95 -16.42 0.43
CA GLY A 59 -1.66 -16.60 -0.83
C GLY A 59 -3.01 -15.90 -0.90
N TYR A 60 -3.43 -15.24 0.18
CA TYR A 60 -4.65 -14.44 0.22
C TYR A 60 -4.33 -12.95 0.43
N ILE A 61 -5.25 -12.12 -0.05
CA ILE A 61 -5.21 -10.66 0.07
C ILE A 61 -6.51 -10.22 0.75
N TRP A 62 -6.38 -9.53 1.88
CA TRP A 62 -7.46 -8.82 2.55
C TRP A 62 -7.80 -7.55 1.78
N MET A 63 -9.06 -7.21 1.70
CA MET A 63 -9.57 -6.04 1.00
C MET A 63 -10.67 -5.36 1.79
N GLN A 64 -10.69 -4.05 1.75
CA GLN A 64 -11.78 -3.22 2.26
C GLN A 64 -12.28 -2.26 1.17
N SER A 65 -13.47 -1.70 1.36
CA SER A 65 -14.15 -0.76 0.48
C SER A 65 -14.36 0.55 1.22
N ASP A 66 -14.30 1.67 0.52
CA ASP A 66 -14.71 2.98 1.03
C ASP A 66 -16.24 3.15 1.05
N GLU A 67 -16.98 2.30 0.31
CA GLU A 67 -18.42 2.24 0.50
C GLU A 67 -18.77 1.83 1.94
N ARG A 68 -19.96 2.28 2.38
CA ARG A 68 -20.49 2.07 3.74
C ARG A 68 -20.64 0.58 4.09
N SER A 69 -19.55 -0.12 4.22
CA SER A 69 -19.52 -1.51 4.62
C SER A 69 -19.05 -1.65 6.09
N ASN A 70 -19.45 -2.72 6.74
CA ASN A 70 -18.96 -3.09 8.07
C ASN A 70 -18.23 -4.44 8.02
N TYR A 71 -17.52 -4.70 6.95
CA TYR A 71 -16.80 -5.94 6.75
C TYR A 71 -15.58 -5.75 5.84
N ILE A 72 -14.61 -6.63 6.02
CA ILE A 72 -13.53 -6.86 5.07
C ILE A 72 -13.67 -8.24 4.47
N ILE A 73 -13.06 -8.46 3.32
CA ILE A 73 -13.03 -9.77 2.65
C ILE A 73 -11.59 -10.22 2.42
N ALA A 74 -11.41 -11.50 2.16
CA ALA A 74 -10.18 -12.04 1.60
C ALA A 74 -10.44 -12.77 0.29
N THR A 75 -9.53 -12.62 -0.67
CA THR A 75 -9.51 -13.35 -1.95
C THR A 75 -8.07 -13.75 -2.28
N ASP A 76 -7.88 -14.67 -3.22
CA ASP A 76 -6.56 -14.96 -3.77
C ASP A 76 -6.12 -13.89 -4.80
N GLU A 77 -4.93 -14.02 -5.35
CA GLU A 77 -4.42 -13.08 -6.37
C GLU A 77 -5.20 -13.11 -7.71
N LYS A 78 -6.15 -14.06 -7.88
CA LYS A 78 -7.03 -14.11 -9.06
C LYS A 78 -8.25 -13.24 -8.90
N GLY A 79 -8.69 -13.00 -7.67
CA GLY A 79 -9.82 -12.14 -7.36
C GLY A 79 -11.19 -12.69 -7.78
N ALA A 80 -11.25 -13.94 -8.24
CA ALA A 80 -12.48 -14.50 -8.80
C ALA A 80 -13.51 -14.92 -7.73
N GLU A 81 -13.03 -15.38 -6.57
CA GLU A 81 -13.90 -15.90 -5.50
C GLU A 81 -13.47 -15.34 -4.14
N ARG A 82 -14.47 -15.01 -3.33
CA ARG A 82 -14.25 -14.62 -1.93
C ARG A 82 -13.92 -15.84 -1.09
N ALA A 83 -12.75 -15.82 -0.44
CA ALA A 83 -12.31 -16.89 0.44
C ALA A 83 -12.85 -16.74 1.87
N CYS A 84 -12.96 -15.52 2.37
CA CYS A 84 -13.43 -15.24 3.73
C CYS A 84 -14.09 -13.85 3.78
N LYS A 85 -15.00 -13.68 4.74
CA LYS A 85 -15.62 -12.40 5.11
C LYS A 85 -15.57 -12.21 6.61
N VAL A 86 -14.96 -11.12 7.05
CA VAL A 86 -14.94 -10.71 8.46
C VAL A 86 -15.91 -9.54 8.65
N LYS A 87 -16.95 -9.76 9.43
CA LYS A 87 -17.95 -8.74 9.78
C LYS A 87 -17.61 -8.07 11.09
N PHE A 88 -17.92 -6.79 11.18
CA PHE A 88 -17.80 -5.99 12.38
C PHE A 88 -19.16 -5.50 12.87
N PRO A 89 -19.30 -5.12 14.17
CA PRO A 89 -20.50 -4.48 14.68
C PRO A 89 -20.82 -3.19 13.91
N LYS A 90 -22.13 -2.93 13.70
CA LYS A 90 -22.61 -1.73 12.98
C LYS A 90 -22.27 -0.39 13.64
N SER A 91 -21.82 -0.42 14.90
CA SER A 91 -21.37 0.77 15.65
C SER A 91 -19.99 1.28 15.23
N ILE A 92 -19.27 0.53 14.40
CA ILE A 92 -17.96 0.93 13.90
C ILE A 92 -18.16 1.95 12.79
N ARG A 93 -17.37 3.04 12.84
CA ARG A 93 -17.36 4.04 11.77
C ARG A 93 -17.04 3.35 10.44
N TRP A 94 -17.78 3.67 9.43
CA TRP A 94 -17.51 3.44 8.02
C TRP A 94 -16.75 4.66 7.46
N ASP A 95 -16.44 4.79 6.27
CA ASP A 95 -15.55 5.77 5.64
C ASP A 95 -14.09 5.31 5.77
N TRP A 96 -13.90 4.09 5.31
CA TRP A 96 -12.62 3.42 5.37
C TRP A 96 -11.86 3.66 4.09
N GLU A 97 -10.59 4.05 4.23
CA GLU A 97 -9.82 4.52 3.09
C GLU A 97 -8.66 3.58 2.74
N ASP A 98 -7.97 3.01 3.73
CA ASP A 98 -6.83 2.12 3.45
C ASP A 98 -6.75 0.98 4.46
N LEU A 99 -6.01 -0.08 4.08
CA LEU A 99 -5.79 -1.29 4.86
C LEU A 99 -4.32 -1.68 4.82
N SER A 100 -3.66 -1.75 5.96
CA SER A 100 -2.29 -2.23 6.09
C SER A 100 -2.20 -3.42 7.02
N GLY A 101 -1.15 -4.24 6.87
CA GLY A 101 -0.85 -5.37 7.73
C GLY A 101 0.47 -5.19 8.47
N GLY A 102 0.56 -5.66 9.72
CA GLY A 102 1.78 -5.54 10.50
C GLY A 102 1.94 -6.57 11.60
N VAL A 103 3.10 -6.54 12.27
CA VAL A 103 3.41 -7.40 13.41
C VAL A 103 3.59 -6.53 14.66
N TYR A 104 2.88 -6.88 15.72
CA TYR A 104 3.01 -6.27 17.02
C TYR A 104 3.05 -7.37 18.10
N GLU A 105 4.05 -7.37 18.98
CA GLU A 105 4.24 -8.38 20.03
C GLU A 105 4.07 -9.84 19.51
N ASP A 106 4.77 -10.16 18.40
CA ASP A 106 4.76 -11.47 17.74
C ASP A 106 3.39 -11.93 17.17
N LYS A 107 2.41 -11.02 17.07
CA LYS A 107 1.11 -11.26 16.47
C LYS A 107 0.93 -10.45 15.21
N ASN A 108 0.22 -11.01 14.23
CA ASN A 108 -0.15 -10.31 13.01
C ASN A 108 -1.44 -9.51 13.23
N TYR A 109 -1.44 -8.27 12.77
CA TYR A 109 -2.57 -7.35 12.84
C TYR A 109 -2.93 -6.81 11.46
N LEU A 110 -4.21 -6.51 11.31
CA LEU A 110 -4.73 -5.68 10.23
C LEU A 110 -5.13 -4.33 10.82
N PHE A 111 -4.81 -3.26 10.09
CA PHE A 111 -5.11 -1.87 10.43
C PHE A 111 -5.98 -1.27 9.33
N ILE A 112 -7.16 -0.76 9.68
CA ILE A 112 -8.09 -0.12 8.75
C ILE A 112 -8.15 1.37 9.09
N GLY A 113 -7.89 2.21 8.12
CA GLY A 113 -7.98 3.65 8.25
C GLY A 113 -9.43 4.13 8.11
N ALA A 114 -10.10 4.37 9.23
CA ALA A 114 -11.45 4.95 9.27
C ALA A 114 -11.33 6.46 9.46
N PHE A 115 -10.90 7.19 8.42
CA PHE A 115 -10.51 8.59 8.50
C PHE A 115 -10.83 9.42 7.24
N GLY A 116 -11.59 8.89 6.30
CA GLY A 116 -12.10 9.66 5.18
C GLY A 116 -12.90 10.88 5.65
N ASP A 117 -12.73 12.01 5.02
CA ASP A 117 -13.45 13.25 5.33
C ASP A 117 -13.32 14.22 4.15
N ASN A 118 -13.85 13.84 2.99
CA ASN A 118 -13.74 14.59 1.73
C ASN A 118 -14.13 16.07 1.85
N GLU A 119 -15.03 16.39 2.76
CA GLU A 119 -15.48 17.75 3.02
C GLU A 119 -14.73 18.44 4.18
N GLU A 120 -13.83 17.75 4.85
CA GLU A 120 -13.09 18.19 6.04
C GLU A 120 -14.00 18.73 7.16
N THR A 121 -15.13 18.06 7.38
CA THR A 121 -16.18 18.52 8.30
C THR A 121 -16.51 17.56 9.44
N ASP A 122 -16.18 16.28 9.33
CA ASP A 122 -16.54 15.26 10.32
C ASP A 122 -15.63 15.32 11.57
N GLY A 123 -14.36 15.05 11.43
CA GLY A 123 -13.39 15.07 12.56
C GLY A 123 -13.45 13.86 13.49
N ASN A 124 -14.15 12.78 13.14
CA ASN A 124 -14.21 11.54 13.92
C ASN A 124 -13.24 10.50 13.34
N TYR A 125 -11.96 10.72 13.48
CA TYR A 125 -10.95 9.87 12.90
C TYR A 125 -10.53 8.72 13.81
N SER A 126 -10.28 7.56 13.21
CA SER A 126 -9.74 6.42 13.94
C SER A 126 -8.98 5.45 13.06
N VAL A 127 -8.13 4.65 13.70
CA VAL A 127 -7.59 3.41 13.13
C VAL A 127 -8.25 2.24 13.85
N ILE A 128 -8.94 1.42 13.08
CA ILE A 128 -9.52 0.16 13.53
C ILE A 128 -8.43 -0.91 13.42
N TYR A 129 -8.28 -1.75 14.43
CA TYR A 129 -7.29 -2.83 14.39
C TYR A 129 -7.85 -4.15 14.89
N LEU A 130 -7.37 -5.24 14.32
CA LEU A 130 -7.71 -6.59 14.77
C LEU A 130 -6.51 -7.52 14.60
N GLU A 131 -6.39 -8.51 15.49
CA GLU A 131 -5.47 -9.63 15.25
C GLU A 131 -5.95 -10.36 13.99
N GLU A 132 -5.05 -10.58 13.04
CA GLU A 132 -5.40 -11.16 11.74
C GLU A 132 -5.94 -12.58 11.91
N PRO A 133 -7.19 -12.86 11.49
CA PRO A 133 -7.73 -14.21 11.58
C PRO A 133 -7.16 -15.12 10.48
N ALA A 134 -7.08 -16.42 10.76
CA ALA A 134 -6.80 -17.40 9.73
C ALA A 134 -7.95 -17.47 8.71
N ILE A 135 -7.61 -17.65 7.44
CA ILE A 135 -8.57 -17.80 6.35
C ILE A 135 -8.80 -19.29 6.10
N ASP A 136 -10.03 -19.72 6.28
CA ASP A 136 -10.49 -21.07 5.95
C ASP A 136 -11.77 -20.98 5.11
N PRO A 137 -11.64 -21.03 3.78
CA PRO A 137 -12.79 -20.88 2.88
C PRO A 137 -13.88 -21.95 3.02
N VAL A 138 -13.50 -23.10 3.58
CA VAL A 138 -14.41 -24.26 3.69
C VAL A 138 -15.17 -24.25 5.00
N ASN A 139 -14.48 -24.05 6.13
CA ASN A 139 -15.09 -24.19 7.44
C ASN A 139 -15.52 -22.86 8.05
N THR A 140 -14.83 -21.76 7.72
CA THR A 140 -15.13 -20.42 8.25
C THR A 140 -15.18 -19.34 7.16
N PRO A 141 -16.06 -19.48 6.15
CA PRO A 141 -16.15 -18.52 5.06
C PRO A 141 -16.66 -17.13 5.52
N GLU A 142 -17.29 -17.07 6.69
CA GLU A 142 -17.76 -15.83 7.31
C GLU A 142 -17.60 -15.91 8.83
N ILE A 143 -16.99 -14.88 9.42
CA ILE A 143 -16.82 -14.73 10.86
C ILE A 143 -17.22 -13.31 11.30
N THR A 144 -17.58 -13.16 12.58
CA THR A 144 -17.83 -11.83 13.17
C THR A 144 -16.83 -11.59 14.29
N LEU A 145 -16.11 -10.47 14.20
CA LEU A 145 -15.11 -10.06 15.18
C LEU A 145 -15.44 -8.67 15.72
N THR A 146 -15.01 -8.40 16.95
CA THR A 146 -15.04 -7.05 17.53
C THR A 146 -13.61 -6.52 17.50
N PRO A 147 -13.29 -5.56 16.65
CA PRO A 147 -11.96 -4.98 16.55
C PRO A 147 -11.73 -3.97 17.67
N GLY A 148 -10.47 -3.63 17.92
CA GLY A 148 -10.10 -2.43 18.65
C GLY A 148 -10.22 -1.18 17.77
N ASN A 149 -10.20 -0.01 18.42
CA ASN A 149 -10.33 1.28 17.75
C ASN A 149 -9.48 2.34 18.47
N ILE A 150 -8.60 3.01 17.75
CA ILE A 150 -7.78 4.10 18.25
C ILE A 150 -8.27 5.40 17.63
N LYS A 151 -8.87 6.26 18.47
CA LYS A 151 -9.32 7.60 18.03
C LYS A 151 -8.15 8.56 18.01
N PHE A 152 -8.16 9.50 17.06
CA PHE A 152 -7.13 10.50 16.99
C PHE A 152 -7.62 11.85 16.48
N VAL A 153 -6.78 12.87 16.68
CA VAL A 153 -6.93 14.24 16.16
C VAL A 153 -5.60 14.71 15.59
N TYR A 154 -5.65 15.66 14.67
CA TYR A 154 -4.45 16.27 14.10
C TYR A 154 -3.85 17.34 15.03
N PRO A 155 -2.51 17.50 15.04
CA PRO A 155 -1.83 18.42 15.98
C PRO A 155 -2.12 19.89 15.70
N ASP A 156 -2.54 20.25 14.51
CA ASP A 156 -2.92 21.62 14.12
C ASP A 156 -4.36 21.98 14.50
N GLY A 157 -5.11 21.04 15.05
CA GLY A 157 -6.51 21.19 15.46
C GLY A 157 -7.49 21.33 14.29
N LYS A 158 -7.04 21.08 13.05
CA LYS A 158 -7.90 21.08 11.86
C LYS A 158 -8.42 19.69 11.57
N LYS A 159 -9.30 19.64 10.58
CA LYS A 159 -9.78 18.40 9.94
C LYS A 159 -9.04 18.20 8.65
N HIS A 160 -8.75 16.96 8.30
CA HIS A 160 -8.07 16.61 7.08
C HIS A 160 -8.71 15.36 6.46
N ASN A 161 -8.83 15.34 5.15
CA ASN A 161 -9.12 14.14 4.41
C ASN A 161 -7.85 13.30 4.27
N CYS A 162 -7.91 12.04 4.66
CA CYS A 162 -6.81 11.08 4.54
C CYS A 162 -7.27 9.84 3.80
N GLU A 163 -6.34 9.24 3.03
CA GLU A 163 -6.66 8.10 2.17
C GLU A 163 -5.58 7.01 2.21
N ALA A 164 -4.51 7.22 2.96
CA ALA A 164 -3.43 6.22 3.01
C ALA A 164 -2.95 5.96 4.43
N LEU A 165 -2.67 4.70 4.70
CA LEU A 165 -2.17 4.19 5.96
C LEU A 165 -1.04 3.20 5.73
N MET A 166 0.04 3.30 6.48
CA MET A 166 1.11 2.31 6.48
C MET A 166 1.61 2.04 7.90
N TYR A 167 2.07 0.83 8.15
CA TYR A 167 2.59 0.41 9.43
C TYR A 167 4.06 0.01 9.35
N ASP A 168 4.91 0.63 10.16
CA ASP A 168 6.33 0.26 10.27
C ASP A 168 6.53 -0.80 11.35
N ASN A 169 6.85 -2.01 10.94
CA ASN A 169 7.14 -3.13 11.85
C ASN A 169 8.37 -2.88 12.75
N LEU A 170 9.33 -2.05 12.30
CA LEU A 170 10.56 -1.78 13.05
C LEU A 170 10.33 -0.87 14.25
N THR A 171 9.46 0.12 14.09
CA THR A 171 9.18 1.11 15.13
C THR A 171 7.80 0.96 15.75
N GLN A 172 6.98 0.01 15.25
CA GLN A 172 5.61 -0.20 15.69
C GLN A 172 4.76 1.08 15.59
N THR A 173 4.93 1.79 14.47
CA THR A 173 4.35 3.11 14.26
C THR A 173 3.39 3.08 13.06
N ILE A 174 2.21 3.65 13.24
CA ILE A 174 1.24 3.91 12.18
C ILE A 174 1.55 5.27 11.57
N PHE A 175 1.59 5.34 10.24
CA PHE A 175 1.66 6.58 9.48
C PHE A 175 0.37 6.77 8.69
N ILE A 176 -0.10 8.01 8.63
CA ILE A 176 -1.34 8.42 7.96
C ILE A 176 -1.00 9.56 7.01
N ILE A 177 -1.53 9.52 5.79
CA ILE A 177 -1.21 10.48 4.74
C ILE A 177 -2.49 11.12 4.23
N THR A 178 -2.50 12.46 4.16
CA THR A 178 -3.64 13.21 3.64
C THR A 178 -3.76 13.09 2.12
N LYS A 179 -4.99 13.18 1.61
CA LYS A 179 -5.32 13.37 0.18
C LYS A 179 -5.79 14.81 -0.02
N VAL A 180 -5.02 15.59 -0.76
CA VAL A 180 -5.30 17.03 -0.91
C VAL A 180 -5.30 17.43 -2.37
N TYR A 181 -6.40 18.02 -2.85
CA TYR A 181 -6.59 18.34 -4.27
C TYR A 181 -5.70 19.47 -4.79
N TYR A 182 -5.35 20.45 -3.98
CA TYR A 182 -4.67 21.69 -4.43
C TYR A 182 -3.44 22.07 -3.59
N ASN A 183 -2.95 21.17 -2.77
CA ASN A 183 -1.83 21.41 -1.88
C ASN A 183 -0.93 20.18 -1.81
N VAL A 184 0.11 20.23 -0.97
CA VAL A 184 0.96 19.08 -0.67
C VAL A 184 0.26 18.16 0.33
N CYS A 185 0.36 16.85 0.12
CA CYS A 185 -0.10 15.87 1.09
C CYS A 185 0.81 15.93 2.33
N GLN A 186 0.23 15.71 3.49
CA GLN A 186 0.95 15.72 4.77
C GLN A 186 1.00 14.31 5.35
N VAL A 187 2.12 13.98 5.99
CA VAL A 187 2.31 12.73 6.70
C VAL A 187 2.26 12.97 8.19
N PHE A 188 1.46 12.18 8.87
CA PHE A 188 1.33 12.14 10.32
C PHE A 188 1.65 10.74 10.85
N SER A 189 1.96 10.63 12.14
CA SER A 189 2.22 9.34 12.76
C SER A 189 1.69 9.24 14.19
N MET A 190 1.53 8.02 14.65
CA MET A 190 1.34 7.67 16.07
C MET A 190 1.93 6.28 16.34
N PRO A 191 2.49 6.01 17.53
CA PRO A 191 2.85 4.64 17.91
C PRO A 191 1.59 3.77 17.95
N PHE A 192 1.72 2.50 17.61
CA PHE A 192 0.66 1.54 17.84
C PHE A 192 0.81 0.93 19.23
N ARG A 193 -0.26 0.93 20.00
CA ARG A 193 -0.31 0.33 21.34
C ARG A 193 -1.72 -0.19 21.60
N LEU A 194 -1.83 -1.29 22.37
CA LEU A 194 -3.11 -1.90 22.73
C LEU A 194 -3.75 -1.29 24.00
N ASP A 195 -3.03 -0.46 24.73
CA ASP A 195 -3.42 0.07 26.03
C ASP A 195 -3.96 1.51 26.02
N TYR A 196 -4.27 2.08 24.85
CA TYR A 196 -4.85 3.42 24.76
C TYR A 196 -6.28 3.53 25.33
N GLY A 197 -7.02 2.41 25.39
CA GLY A 197 -8.41 2.44 25.84
C GLY A 197 -9.28 3.34 24.95
N ASP A 198 -10.05 4.23 25.61
CA ASP A 198 -10.91 5.21 24.92
C ASP A 198 -10.26 6.58 24.69
N GLU A 199 -8.98 6.73 25.05
CA GLU A 199 -8.27 8.00 24.93
C GLU A 199 -8.05 8.40 23.47
N THR A 200 -8.36 9.65 23.14
CA THR A 200 -8.07 10.21 21.82
C THR A 200 -6.61 10.63 21.74
N GLN A 201 -5.89 10.10 20.76
CA GLN A 201 -4.48 10.39 20.55
C GLN A 201 -4.32 11.66 19.71
N THR A 202 -3.23 12.40 19.92
CA THR A 202 -2.83 13.49 19.02
C THR A 202 -1.72 12.97 18.13
N LEU A 203 -1.92 13.05 16.80
CA LEU A 203 -0.90 12.64 15.84
C LEU A 203 0.34 13.55 15.91
N GLU A 204 1.49 13.02 15.54
CA GLU A 204 2.69 13.80 15.29
C GLU A 204 2.78 14.13 13.79
N TYR A 205 3.04 15.43 13.47
CA TYR A 205 3.33 15.84 12.10
C TYR A 205 4.76 15.45 11.71
N ILE A 206 4.92 14.79 10.56
CA ILE A 206 6.20 14.25 10.10
C ILE A 206 6.80 15.12 8.99
N CYS A 207 6.11 15.28 7.87
CA CYS A 207 6.59 16.04 6.73
C CYS A 207 5.49 16.28 5.69
N ASP A 208 5.78 17.17 4.75
CA ASP A 208 5.03 17.33 3.51
C ASP A 208 5.57 16.41 2.41
N LEU A 209 4.67 15.87 1.58
CA LEU A 209 5.00 15.12 0.36
C LEU A 209 4.79 16.03 -0.84
N GLY A 210 5.82 16.70 -1.26
CA GLY A 210 5.77 17.70 -2.33
C GLY A 210 5.81 17.13 -3.75
N VAL A 211 4.98 16.11 -4.06
CA VAL A 211 4.93 15.48 -5.39
C VAL A 211 4.10 16.31 -6.36
N ARG A 212 4.62 16.51 -7.56
CA ARG A 212 3.92 17.21 -8.66
C ARG A 212 4.26 16.56 -9.99
N SER A 213 3.39 16.75 -11.00
CA SER A 213 3.66 16.34 -12.37
C SER A 213 3.35 17.44 -13.38
N ASP A 214 3.84 17.26 -14.60
CA ASP A 214 3.51 18.07 -15.75
C ASP A 214 2.15 17.73 -16.38
N LEU A 215 1.51 16.64 -15.94
CA LEU A 215 0.17 16.26 -16.34
C LEU A 215 -0.87 16.97 -15.45
N GLY A 216 -1.87 17.59 -16.11
CA GLY A 216 -3.03 18.16 -15.44
C GLY A 216 -3.29 19.63 -15.71
N TYR A 217 -4.42 20.15 -15.22
CA TYR A 217 -4.76 21.56 -15.35
C TYR A 217 -4.03 22.40 -14.30
N SER A 218 -3.58 23.59 -14.71
CA SER A 218 -3.14 24.60 -13.75
C SER A 218 -4.32 25.47 -13.35
N GLU A 219 -4.47 25.75 -12.07
CA GLU A 219 -5.02 27.02 -11.70
C GLU A 219 -4.09 28.11 -12.25
N LYS A 220 -4.69 29.23 -12.74
CA LYS A 220 -3.94 30.31 -13.36
C LYS A 220 -2.68 30.65 -12.59
N ASN A 221 -1.51 30.45 -13.23
CA ASN A 221 -0.17 30.82 -12.78
C ASN A 221 0.61 29.84 -11.90
N GLN A 222 0.26 28.56 -11.82
CA GLN A 222 1.14 27.57 -11.19
C GLN A 222 1.98 26.83 -12.25
N PRO A 223 3.30 26.68 -12.08
CA PRO A 223 4.19 26.08 -13.07
C PRO A 223 4.03 24.55 -13.22
N TYR A 224 3.37 23.87 -12.29
CA TYR A 224 3.10 22.44 -12.31
C TYR A 224 1.61 22.18 -12.11
N LYS A 225 1.03 21.40 -13.01
CA LYS A 225 -0.39 21.39 -13.29
C LYS A 225 -1.16 20.22 -12.71
N GLY A 226 -0.53 19.26 -12.07
CA GLY A 226 -1.18 18.09 -11.54
C GLY A 226 -0.82 17.87 -10.08
N PHE A 227 -1.83 17.91 -9.23
CA PHE A 227 -1.67 17.43 -7.87
C PHE A 227 -1.83 15.91 -7.87
N HIS A 228 -1.09 15.29 -7.00
CA HIS A 228 -1.12 13.85 -6.82
C HIS A 228 -1.93 13.56 -5.58
N LEU A 229 -3.03 12.89 -5.79
CA LEU A 229 -3.86 12.38 -4.74
C LEU A 229 -3.22 11.10 -4.24
N VAL A 230 -2.69 11.12 -3.03
CA VAL A 230 -2.23 9.92 -2.34
C VAL A 230 -3.45 9.10 -1.98
N THR A 231 -3.46 7.81 -2.32
CA THR A 231 -4.60 6.92 -2.15
C THR A 231 -4.26 5.62 -1.43
N GLY A 232 -3.01 5.27 -1.28
CA GLY A 232 -2.60 4.08 -0.54
C GLY A 232 -1.11 4.10 -0.23
N ALA A 233 -0.70 3.41 0.81
CA ALA A 233 0.69 3.30 1.20
C ALA A 233 0.96 1.97 1.91
N ASP A 234 2.20 1.47 1.83
CA ASP A 234 2.61 0.34 2.64
C ASP A 234 4.14 0.31 2.83
N ILE A 235 4.56 -0.31 3.92
CA ILE A 235 5.98 -0.54 4.25
C ILE A 235 6.26 -2.05 4.18
N SER A 236 7.38 -2.41 3.53
CA SER A 236 7.77 -3.82 3.38
C SER A 236 7.89 -4.54 4.72
N PRO A 237 7.71 -5.88 4.76
CA PRO A 237 7.77 -6.65 5.99
C PRO A 237 9.04 -6.47 6.83
N ASP A 238 10.18 -6.21 6.17
CA ASP A 238 11.47 -5.92 6.83
C ASP A 238 11.65 -4.44 7.22
N GLY A 239 10.67 -3.58 6.90
CA GLY A 239 10.72 -2.15 7.17
C GLY A 239 11.61 -1.34 6.22
N LYS A 240 12.22 -1.97 5.20
CA LYS A 240 13.24 -1.33 4.37
C LYS A 240 12.68 -0.49 3.23
N TYR A 241 11.52 -0.85 2.70
CA TYR A 241 10.97 -0.24 1.50
C TYR A 241 9.62 0.39 1.77
N ILE A 242 9.44 1.63 1.31
CA ILE A 242 8.19 2.38 1.43
C ILE A 242 7.59 2.56 0.05
N LEU A 243 6.29 2.28 -0.08
CA LEU A 243 5.49 2.57 -1.27
C LEU A 243 4.41 3.57 -0.93
N ILE A 244 4.21 4.55 -1.81
CA ILE A 244 3.07 5.45 -1.76
C ILE A 244 2.43 5.47 -3.14
N LYS A 245 1.17 5.06 -3.23
CA LYS A 245 0.38 5.08 -4.44
C LYS A 245 -0.32 6.43 -4.60
N ASN A 246 -0.42 6.86 -5.84
CA ASN A 246 -1.01 8.14 -6.19
C ASN A 246 -1.80 8.00 -7.47
N HIS A 247 -2.87 8.78 -7.63
CA HIS A 247 -3.46 8.99 -8.93
C HIS A 247 -3.52 10.50 -9.29
N ASN A 248 -3.76 10.78 -10.56
CA ASN A 248 -3.92 12.17 -11.02
C ASN A 248 -5.38 12.58 -10.86
N ASN A 249 -5.62 13.75 -10.28
CA ASN A 249 -6.98 14.24 -10.03
C ASN A 249 -7.75 14.68 -11.29
N ILE A 250 -7.10 14.77 -12.45
CA ILE A 250 -7.72 15.24 -13.69
C ILE A 250 -7.87 14.13 -14.70
N VAL A 251 -6.86 13.25 -14.74
CA VAL A 251 -6.88 12.04 -15.56
C VAL A 251 -6.78 10.85 -14.60
N ALA A 252 -7.89 10.52 -13.96
CA ALA A 252 -7.99 9.47 -12.94
C ALA A 252 -7.43 8.10 -13.41
N THR A 253 -7.17 7.96 -14.70
CA THR A 253 -6.55 6.80 -15.32
C THR A 253 -5.03 6.71 -15.13
N TYR A 254 -4.37 7.81 -14.76
CA TYR A 254 -2.93 7.81 -14.52
C TYR A 254 -2.64 7.63 -13.04
N SER A 255 -2.06 6.49 -12.72
CA SER A 255 -1.61 6.13 -11.40
C SER A 255 -0.12 5.82 -11.42
N TRP A 256 0.60 6.16 -10.39
CA TRP A 256 2.00 5.80 -10.21
C TRP A 256 2.32 5.56 -8.75
N ILE A 257 3.46 4.94 -8.53
CA ILE A 257 3.91 4.52 -7.22
C ILE A 257 5.25 5.20 -6.96
N LEU A 258 5.35 5.88 -5.84
CA LEU A 258 6.59 6.39 -5.32
C LEU A 258 7.24 5.36 -4.41
N TYR A 259 8.54 5.17 -4.56
CA TYR A 259 9.32 4.16 -3.88
C TYR A 259 10.50 4.79 -3.16
N TRP A 260 10.69 4.45 -1.91
CA TRP A 260 11.89 4.76 -1.13
C TRP A 260 12.53 3.49 -0.62
N GLU A 261 13.85 3.46 -0.66
CA GLU A 261 14.65 2.49 0.06
C GLU A 261 15.27 3.18 1.28
N ARG A 262 14.96 2.70 2.47
CA ARG A 262 15.53 3.21 3.72
C ARG A 262 16.97 2.75 3.85
N GLN A 263 17.82 3.66 4.31
CA GLN A 263 19.20 3.35 4.70
C GLN A 263 19.20 2.66 6.08
N ASP A 264 20.29 1.99 6.41
CA ASP A 264 20.42 1.32 7.70
C ASP A 264 20.28 2.32 8.86
N GLY A 265 19.30 2.07 9.73
CA GLY A 265 18.98 2.95 10.86
C GLY A 265 18.21 4.23 10.49
N GLU A 266 17.84 4.43 9.23
CA GLU A 266 17.05 5.59 8.81
C GLU A 266 15.60 5.45 9.25
N SER A 267 15.03 6.51 9.83
CA SER A 267 13.61 6.58 10.15
C SER A 267 12.75 6.71 8.88
N VAL A 268 11.46 6.33 8.96
CA VAL A 268 10.48 6.61 7.89
C VAL A 268 10.41 8.11 7.62
N ALA A 269 10.41 8.92 8.67
CA ALA A 269 10.39 10.38 8.58
C ALA A 269 11.57 10.95 7.76
N ASP A 270 12.78 10.42 7.95
CA ASP A 270 13.95 10.88 7.22
C ASP A 270 13.98 10.36 5.77
N ALA A 271 13.55 9.13 5.57
CA ALA A 271 13.40 8.56 4.23
C ALA A 271 12.45 9.39 3.36
N LEU A 272 11.28 9.76 3.89
CA LEU A 272 10.26 10.54 3.17
C LEU A 272 10.71 11.97 2.85
N LYS A 273 11.70 12.54 3.54
CA LYS A 273 12.28 13.84 3.19
C LYS A 273 13.24 13.77 2.01
N ARG A 274 13.75 12.58 1.67
CA ARG A 274 14.59 12.36 0.48
C ARG A 274 13.73 12.21 -0.77
N GLN A 275 14.34 12.35 -1.93
CA GLN A 275 13.68 12.10 -3.21
C GLN A 275 13.26 10.63 -3.34
N PRO A 276 11.99 10.34 -3.70
CA PRO A 276 11.54 9.01 -4.08
C PRO A 276 12.01 8.65 -5.49
N GLN A 277 11.88 7.39 -5.81
CA GLN A 277 11.99 6.89 -7.17
C GLN A 277 10.59 6.49 -7.65
N PRO A 278 10.02 7.16 -8.66
CA PRO A 278 8.76 6.70 -9.24
C PRO A 278 9.01 5.41 -10.03
N LEU A 279 8.14 4.42 -9.87
CA LEU A 279 8.27 3.17 -10.59
C LEU A 279 7.87 3.33 -12.04
N LYS A 280 8.72 2.88 -12.98
CA LYS A 280 8.49 2.98 -14.44
C LYS A 280 7.29 2.16 -14.93
N CYS A 281 6.57 1.53 -14.05
CA CYS A 281 5.35 0.81 -14.36
C CYS A 281 4.12 1.68 -14.16
N TYR A 282 4.24 3.02 -14.32
CA TYR A 282 3.03 3.82 -14.33
C TYR A 282 2.05 3.25 -15.34
N SER A 283 0.81 3.19 -14.97
CA SER A 283 -0.16 2.46 -15.76
C SER A 283 -1.48 3.18 -15.81
N TYR A 284 -2.23 2.73 -16.77
CA TYR A 284 -3.63 2.98 -16.81
C TYR A 284 -4.30 2.14 -15.71
N GLU A 285 -4.52 2.73 -14.55
CA GLU A 285 -5.32 2.20 -13.46
C GLU A 285 -6.35 3.26 -13.10
N TRP A 286 -7.61 3.01 -13.43
CA TRP A 286 -8.69 3.94 -13.14
C TRP A 286 -8.80 4.08 -11.63
N GLN A 287 -8.69 5.32 -11.14
CA GLN A 287 -8.67 5.57 -9.69
C GLN A 287 -7.83 4.54 -8.93
N GLY A 288 -6.52 4.49 -9.23
CA GLY A 288 -5.63 3.53 -8.58
C GLY A 288 -5.54 3.82 -7.08
N GLU A 289 -6.20 2.98 -6.27
CA GLU A 289 -6.33 3.19 -4.82
C GLU A 289 -5.34 2.33 -4.02
N ALA A 290 -5.51 1.04 -4.02
CA ALA A 290 -4.91 0.13 -3.06
C ALA A 290 -3.51 -0.38 -3.44
N ILE A 291 -2.64 -0.57 -2.43
CA ILE A 291 -1.30 -1.14 -2.58
C ILE A 291 -0.90 -1.92 -1.32
N CYS A 292 -0.26 -3.09 -1.47
CA CYS A 292 0.35 -3.79 -0.33
C CYS A 292 1.54 -4.65 -0.73
N TRP A 293 2.52 -4.76 0.18
CA TRP A 293 3.62 -5.70 0.05
C TRP A 293 3.18 -7.14 0.35
N LEU A 294 3.58 -8.08 -0.54
CA LEU A 294 3.54 -9.50 -0.26
C LEU A 294 4.80 -9.91 0.53
N ASP A 295 5.95 -9.50 0.03
CA ASP A 295 7.28 -9.71 0.60
C ASP A 295 8.19 -8.53 0.20
N ASN A 296 9.48 -8.58 0.52
CA ASN A 296 10.41 -7.49 0.23
C ASN A 296 10.72 -7.28 -1.27
N ASN A 297 10.19 -8.11 -2.15
CA ASN A 297 10.44 -8.10 -3.59
C ASN A 297 9.18 -8.11 -4.45
N THR A 298 8.02 -8.24 -3.81
CA THR A 298 6.73 -8.39 -4.49
C THR A 298 5.66 -7.58 -3.78
N PHE A 299 4.87 -6.84 -4.53
CA PHE A 299 3.69 -6.14 -4.02
C PHE A 299 2.53 -6.21 -5.01
N TYR A 300 1.33 -5.95 -4.52
CA TYR A 300 0.12 -5.89 -5.32
C TYR A 300 -0.46 -4.49 -5.35
N THR A 301 -1.17 -4.19 -6.45
CA THR A 301 -2.07 -3.03 -6.55
C THR A 301 -3.41 -3.45 -7.13
N THR A 302 -4.43 -2.72 -6.77
CA THR A 302 -5.72 -2.72 -7.45
C THR A 302 -6.29 -1.31 -7.47
N SER A 303 -7.45 -1.13 -8.06
CA SER A 303 -8.08 0.17 -8.22
C SER A 303 -9.55 0.09 -7.83
N ASP A 304 -10.10 1.23 -7.50
CA ASP A 304 -11.53 1.43 -7.60
C ASP A 304 -11.97 1.29 -9.07
N ALA A 305 -13.09 0.70 -9.31
CA ALA A 305 -13.66 0.57 -10.64
C ALA A 305 -15.14 0.90 -10.55
N ASP A 306 -15.49 2.14 -10.86
CA ASP A 306 -16.86 2.64 -10.86
C ASP A 306 -17.88 1.70 -11.53
N ASP A 307 -17.49 1.04 -12.62
CA ASP A 307 -18.40 0.27 -13.47
C ASP A 307 -17.81 -1.08 -13.97
N GLY A 308 -16.79 -1.63 -13.31
CA GLY A 308 -16.15 -2.83 -13.83
C GLY A 308 -15.37 -3.64 -12.81
N ASN A 309 -14.88 -4.76 -13.23
CA ASN A 309 -14.03 -5.62 -12.43
C ASN A 309 -12.58 -5.10 -12.48
N PRO A 310 -12.01 -4.52 -11.40
CA PRO A 310 -10.68 -3.97 -11.42
C PRO A 310 -9.61 -5.07 -11.58
N PRO A 311 -8.51 -4.78 -12.30
CA PRO A 311 -7.39 -5.69 -12.39
C PRO A 311 -6.63 -5.76 -11.06
N ILE A 312 -6.10 -6.92 -10.74
CA ILE A 312 -5.09 -7.09 -9.70
C ILE A 312 -3.74 -7.18 -10.39
N TYR A 313 -2.86 -6.23 -10.10
CA TYR A 313 -1.51 -6.21 -10.62
C TYR A 313 -0.52 -6.67 -9.57
N LYS A 314 0.42 -7.49 -10.01
CA LYS A 314 1.57 -7.96 -9.25
C LYS A 314 2.83 -7.28 -9.79
N TYR A 315 3.57 -6.64 -8.92
CA TYR A 315 4.87 -6.05 -9.21
C TYR A 315 5.95 -6.92 -8.60
N THR A 316 6.93 -7.29 -9.40
CA THR A 316 8.06 -8.12 -8.96
C THR A 316 9.35 -7.41 -9.30
N ARG A 317 10.30 -7.36 -8.36
CA ARG A 317 11.62 -6.77 -8.59
C ARG A 317 12.36 -7.56 -9.66
N LYS A 318 12.95 -6.86 -10.62
CA LYS A 318 13.86 -7.46 -11.60
C LYS A 318 15.24 -7.55 -10.98
N TRP A 319 15.80 -8.72 -11.02
CA TRP A 319 17.20 -8.93 -10.66
C TRP A 319 18.08 -8.72 -11.90
N PRO A 320 19.32 -8.22 -11.74
CA PRO A 320 20.28 -8.19 -12.84
C PRO A 320 20.45 -9.57 -13.47
N GLU A 321 20.61 -9.61 -14.80
CA GLU A 321 20.81 -10.89 -15.51
C GLU A 321 21.98 -11.67 -14.87
N GLY A 322 21.75 -12.94 -14.54
CA GLY A 322 22.73 -13.81 -13.90
C GLY A 322 22.56 -13.98 -12.39
N ILE A 323 21.66 -13.23 -11.75
CA ILE A 323 21.21 -13.49 -10.39
C ILE A 323 19.83 -14.13 -10.51
N ASN A 324 19.74 -15.43 -10.33
CA ASN A 324 18.46 -16.13 -10.23
C ASN A 324 17.73 -15.61 -8.99
N ASP A 325 16.44 -15.32 -9.12
CA ASP A 325 15.57 -14.94 -8.02
C ASP A 325 15.74 -15.93 -6.84
N PRO A 326 16.21 -15.47 -5.67
CA PRO A 326 16.43 -16.38 -4.56
C PRO A 326 15.16 -16.98 -3.93
N ILE A 327 13.96 -16.67 -4.48
CA ILE A 327 12.70 -16.98 -3.81
C ILE A 327 11.66 -17.58 -4.75
N VAL A 328 11.94 -18.58 -5.52
CA VAL A 328 10.86 -19.44 -6.05
C VAL A 328 11.33 -20.88 -6.17
N ASN A 329 11.42 -21.56 -5.06
CA ASN A 329 11.03 -22.97 -4.99
C ASN A 329 10.94 -23.40 -3.52
N ASP A 330 9.74 -23.63 -3.07
CA ASP A 330 9.40 -24.04 -1.70
C ASP A 330 9.88 -25.48 -1.34
N GLN A 331 10.80 -26.02 -2.11
CA GLN A 331 11.39 -27.34 -1.86
C GLN A 331 12.94 -27.42 -1.86
N MET A 332 13.67 -26.31 -2.14
CA MET A 332 15.13 -26.29 -1.97
C MET A 332 15.59 -24.93 -1.44
N VAL A 333 15.66 -24.80 -0.14
CA VAL A 333 15.99 -23.54 0.53
C VAL A 333 17.48 -23.29 0.48
N ASN A 334 17.96 -22.64 -0.58
CA ASN A 334 19.23 -21.92 -0.51
C ASN A 334 18.93 -20.53 0.07
N ARG A 335 19.21 -20.29 1.33
CA ARG A 335 19.05 -18.97 1.95
C ARG A 335 20.39 -18.25 1.96
N LEU A 336 20.40 -17.00 1.48
CA LEU A 336 21.48 -16.07 1.78
C LEU A 336 21.38 -15.70 3.27
N ILE A 337 22.45 -15.92 4.01
CA ILE A 337 22.54 -15.54 5.41
C ILE A 337 23.78 -14.69 5.64
N MET A 338 23.64 -13.63 6.43
CA MET A 338 24.78 -12.83 6.88
C MET A 338 25.27 -13.39 8.23
N LEU A 339 26.54 -13.73 8.30
CA LEU A 339 27.22 -14.03 9.56
C LEU A 339 28.33 -12.96 9.75
N GLY A 340 28.05 -12.03 10.65
CA GLY A 340 28.89 -10.82 10.77
C GLY A 340 28.76 -9.95 9.50
N THR A 341 29.87 -9.67 8.86
CA THR A 341 29.95 -8.88 7.60
C THR A 341 30.05 -9.74 6.34
N THR A 342 29.97 -11.06 6.46
CA THR A 342 30.19 -12.00 5.36
C THR A 342 28.87 -12.68 4.97
N LEU A 343 28.58 -12.68 3.67
CA LEU A 343 27.40 -13.28 3.06
C LEU A 343 27.68 -14.74 2.68
N PHE A 344 26.78 -15.65 3.06
CA PHE A 344 26.84 -17.09 2.79
C PHE A 344 25.54 -17.58 2.15
N VAL A 345 25.61 -18.71 1.47
CA VAL A 345 24.45 -19.46 0.98
C VAL A 345 24.21 -20.66 1.91
N ARG A 346 23.06 -20.72 2.56
CA ARG A 346 22.63 -21.90 3.31
C ARG A 346 21.72 -22.77 2.44
N SER A 347 22.13 -24.01 2.19
CA SER A 347 21.31 -25.02 1.49
C SER A 347 20.89 -26.12 2.48
N ALA A 348 20.07 -27.07 2.01
CA ALA A 348 19.75 -28.28 2.76
C ALA A 348 21.00 -29.14 3.06
N GLU A 349 22.07 -28.97 2.29
CA GLU A 349 23.32 -29.74 2.40
C GLU A 349 24.41 -29.01 3.22
N GLY A 350 24.17 -27.79 3.70
CA GLY A 350 25.08 -27.03 4.54
C GLY A 350 25.24 -25.55 4.18
N LEU A 351 26.27 -24.95 4.73
CA LEU A 351 26.62 -23.56 4.55
C LEU A 351 27.75 -23.41 3.51
N TYR A 352 27.59 -22.50 2.58
CA TYR A 352 28.54 -22.27 1.48
C TYR A 352 28.91 -20.79 1.36
N THR A 353 30.12 -20.50 0.94
CA THR A 353 30.55 -19.17 0.48
C THR A 353 29.87 -18.84 -0.85
N LEU A 354 29.86 -17.55 -1.26
CA LEU A 354 29.26 -17.14 -2.55
C LEU A 354 29.97 -17.76 -3.76
N ASP A 355 31.21 -18.17 -3.63
CA ASP A 355 31.98 -18.91 -4.67
C ASP A 355 31.76 -20.44 -4.61
N GLY A 356 30.81 -20.92 -3.80
CA GLY A 356 30.35 -22.31 -3.76
C GLY A 356 31.17 -23.24 -2.88
N ARG A 357 32.10 -22.73 -2.04
CA ARG A 357 32.84 -23.59 -1.10
C ARG A 357 32.00 -23.87 0.14
N LYS A 358 31.90 -25.12 0.51
CA LYS A 358 31.24 -25.51 1.75
C LYS A 358 32.05 -25.05 2.96
N VAL A 359 31.37 -24.42 3.92
CA VAL A 359 31.98 -23.88 5.15
C VAL A 359 31.74 -24.84 6.31
N GLU A 360 30.57 -25.51 6.34
CA GLU A 360 30.19 -26.60 7.25
C GLU A 360 29.08 -27.46 6.63
#